data_1226928cb86b366d84af1c72a3224e1a
#
_entry.id   1226928cb86b366d84af1c72a3224e1a
#
_cell.length_a   1.000
_cell.length_b   1.000
_cell.length_c   1.000
_cell.angle_alpha   90.00
_cell.angle_beta   90.00
_cell.angle_gamma   90.00
#
_symmetry.space_group_name_H-M   'P 1'
#
loop_
_entity.id
_entity.type
_entity.pdbx_description
1 polymer ?
#
loop_
_entity_poly.entity_id
_entity_poly.type
_entity_poly.pdbx_seq_one_letter_code
_entity_poly.pdbx_strand_id
1 'polypeptide(L)'
;AGANMEVMGVYDEALVEPLARVMANLGVKSGMVVYGRDKLDEISMSAPTAVCEIRDGAFRSYVIEPEQFGFEKCDKAALVGGSPVENAAITRRILEGEQGPRREAVLLNAAAALYTAGKTATLAEGVKLAADTIDSGKALQKLNDFICYSNEI
;
A
#
# COMPACT_ATOMS: atom_id res chain seq x y z
N ALA A 1 2.10 5.10 -18.02
CA ALA A 1 3.02 4.45 -18.95
C ALA A 1 2.53 3.07 -19.41
N GLY A 2 1.20 2.89 -19.54
CA GLY A 2 0.62 1.65 -20.03
C GLY A 2 0.46 0.55 -18.96
N ALA A 3 0.46 0.92 -17.68
CA ALA A 3 0.14 0.00 -16.60
C ALA A 3 -1.32 -0.46 -16.74
N ASN A 4 -1.56 -1.76 -16.57
CA ASN A 4 -2.90 -2.35 -16.57
C ASN A 4 -3.38 -2.76 -15.17
N MET A 5 -2.50 -2.63 -14.17
CA MET A 5 -2.77 -2.84 -12.75
C MET A 5 -2.12 -1.70 -11.96
N GLU A 6 -2.87 -1.03 -11.08
CA GLU A 6 -2.36 0.15 -10.38
C GLU A 6 -3.09 0.39 -9.06
N VAL A 7 -2.33 0.78 -8.02
CA VAL A 7 -2.86 1.38 -6.79
C VAL A 7 -2.41 2.83 -6.77
N MET A 8 -3.36 3.75 -6.65
CA MET A 8 -3.13 5.19 -6.64
C MET A 8 -3.66 5.80 -5.36
N GLY A 9 -2.82 6.56 -4.66
CA GLY A 9 -3.25 7.40 -3.55
C GLY A 9 -3.61 8.81 -4.01
N VAL A 10 -4.59 9.43 -3.36
CA VAL A 10 -5.04 10.78 -3.63
C VAL A 10 -5.09 11.60 -2.34
N TYR A 11 -4.94 12.92 -2.46
CA TYR A 11 -4.89 13.86 -1.33
C TYR A 11 -6.28 14.41 -0.91
N ASP A 12 -7.34 14.07 -1.66
CA ASP A 12 -8.71 14.51 -1.43
C ASP A 12 -9.69 13.37 -1.76
N GLU A 13 -10.65 13.09 -0.86
CA GLU A 13 -11.65 12.04 -1.05
C GLU A 13 -12.51 12.26 -2.31
N ALA A 14 -12.75 13.52 -2.69
CA ALA A 14 -13.49 13.87 -3.91
C ALA A 14 -12.81 13.40 -5.20
N LEU A 15 -11.51 13.09 -5.16
CA LEU A 15 -10.75 12.59 -6.31
C LEU A 15 -10.82 11.05 -6.47
N VAL A 16 -11.26 10.31 -5.45
CA VAL A 16 -11.21 8.84 -5.43
C VAL A 16 -11.96 8.24 -6.63
N GLU A 17 -13.24 8.55 -6.80
CA GLU A 17 -14.02 8.03 -7.92
C GLU A 17 -13.66 8.63 -9.29
N PRO A 18 -13.46 9.96 -9.43
CA PRO A 18 -13.07 10.53 -10.71
C PRO A 18 -11.76 9.95 -11.25
N LEU A 19 -10.73 9.80 -10.40
CA LEU A 19 -9.46 9.23 -10.85
C LEU A 19 -9.54 7.73 -11.13
N ALA A 20 -10.37 6.97 -10.41
CA ALA A 20 -10.64 5.58 -10.76
C ALA A 20 -11.21 5.46 -12.19
N ARG A 21 -12.14 6.35 -12.57
CA ARG A 21 -12.69 6.40 -13.94
C ARG A 21 -11.64 6.79 -14.97
N VAL A 22 -10.78 7.76 -14.66
CA VAL A 22 -9.65 8.14 -15.53
C VAL A 22 -8.70 6.97 -15.73
N MET A 23 -8.31 6.27 -14.66
CA MET A 23 -7.45 5.09 -14.75
C MET A 23 -8.05 4.00 -15.65
N ALA A 24 -9.33 3.68 -15.47
CA ALA A 24 -10.03 2.71 -16.33
C ALA A 24 -10.05 3.14 -17.80
N ASN A 25 -10.30 4.42 -18.10
CA ASN A 25 -10.25 4.98 -19.45
C ASN A 25 -8.85 4.92 -20.08
N LEU A 26 -7.79 4.98 -19.25
CA LEU A 26 -6.40 4.83 -19.67
C LEU A 26 -5.97 3.36 -19.83
N GLY A 27 -6.87 2.40 -19.57
CA GLY A 27 -6.62 0.99 -19.82
C GLY A 27 -6.27 0.16 -18.56
N VAL A 28 -6.38 0.73 -17.36
CA VAL A 28 -6.23 -0.02 -16.11
C VAL A 28 -7.43 -0.97 -15.96
N LYS A 29 -7.14 -2.28 -15.87
CA LYS A 29 -8.15 -3.34 -15.74
C LYS A 29 -8.40 -3.76 -14.31
N SER A 30 -7.38 -3.67 -13.46
CA SER A 30 -7.45 -3.94 -12.04
C SER A 30 -6.75 -2.81 -11.28
N GLY A 31 -7.45 -2.16 -10.36
CA GLY A 31 -6.87 -1.02 -9.66
C GLY A 31 -7.63 -0.63 -8.40
N MET A 32 -6.99 0.19 -7.61
CA MET A 32 -7.58 0.83 -6.44
C MET A 32 -7.14 2.29 -6.40
N VAL A 33 -8.09 3.21 -6.22
CA VAL A 33 -7.80 4.58 -5.82
C VAL A 33 -8.16 4.72 -4.35
N VAL A 34 -7.21 5.20 -3.54
CA VAL A 34 -7.32 5.21 -2.08
C VAL A 34 -7.10 6.61 -1.51
N TYR A 35 -7.78 6.91 -0.40
CA TYR A 35 -7.61 8.13 0.37
C TYR A 35 -7.78 7.85 1.85
N GLY A 36 -6.72 8.03 2.63
CA GLY A 36 -6.79 8.02 4.10
C GLY A 36 -7.48 9.29 4.61
N ARG A 37 -8.56 9.14 5.40
CA ARG A 37 -9.35 10.28 5.88
C ARG A 37 -8.62 11.19 6.87
N ASP A 38 -7.40 10.87 7.21
CA ASP A 38 -6.42 11.71 7.89
C ASP A 38 -5.55 12.55 6.93
N LYS A 39 -5.97 12.66 5.66
CA LYS A 39 -5.28 13.35 4.56
C LYS A 39 -3.99 12.66 4.12
N LEU A 40 -4.01 11.33 4.09
CA LEU A 40 -2.93 10.53 3.59
C LEU A 40 -3.30 9.99 2.21
N ASP A 41 -2.39 10.10 1.26
CA ASP A 41 -2.51 9.54 -0.10
C ASP A 41 -2.08 8.06 -0.15
N GLU A 42 -2.42 7.31 0.91
CA GLU A 42 -2.18 5.88 1.09
C GLU A 42 -3.28 5.24 1.93
N ILE A 43 -3.25 3.92 2.08
CA ILE A 43 -4.08 3.24 3.08
C ILE A 43 -3.53 3.58 4.46
N SER A 44 -4.36 4.25 5.27
CA SER A 44 -3.96 4.78 6.57
C SER A 44 -4.04 3.73 7.69
N MET A 45 -3.08 3.80 8.61
CA MET A 45 -3.11 3.11 9.90
C MET A 45 -3.72 3.97 11.02
N SER A 46 -3.99 5.25 10.77
CA SER A 46 -4.51 6.18 11.80
C SER A 46 -5.96 6.59 11.56
N ALA A 47 -6.54 6.25 10.40
CA ALA A 47 -7.91 6.63 10.02
C ALA A 47 -8.54 5.62 9.05
N PRO A 48 -9.87 5.66 8.87
CA PRO A 48 -10.53 4.95 7.78
C PRO A 48 -9.98 5.40 6.42
N THR A 49 -9.96 4.50 5.44
CA THR A 49 -9.53 4.79 4.07
C THR A 49 -10.69 4.59 3.11
N ALA A 50 -11.04 5.62 2.35
CA ALA A 50 -11.97 5.52 1.24
C ALA A 50 -11.27 4.86 0.04
N VAL A 51 -11.97 3.93 -0.62
CA VAL A 51 -11.46 3.14 -1.73
C VAL A 51 -12.46 3.16 -2.88
N CYS A 52 -11.98 3.35 -4.10
CA CYS A 52 -12.70 2.97 -5.32
C CYS A 52 -11.89 1.91 -6.05
N GLU A 53 -12.42 0.71 -6.09
CA GLU A 53 -11.84 -0.44 -6.77
C GLU A 53 -12.28 -0.48 -8.23
N ILE A 54 -11.35 -0.81 -9.12
CA ILE A 54 -11.58 -1.05 -10.55
C ILE A 54 -11.33 -2.53 -10.82
N ARG A 55 -12.30 -3.20 -11.43
CA ARG A 55 -12.15 -4.59 -11.86
C ARG A 55 -12.86 -4.79 -13.20
N ASP A 56 -12.09 -4.96 -14.29
CA ASP A 56 -12.59 -5.19 -15.64
C ASP A 56 -13.71 -4.21 -16.07
N GLY A 57 -13.54 -2.92 -15.79
CA GLY A 57 -14.48 -1.85 -16.10
C GLY A 57 -15.63 -1.67 -15.10
N ALA A 58 -15.76 -2.52 -14.10
CA ALA A 58 -16.66 -2.32 -12.97
C ALA A 58 -15.99 -1.48 -11.86
N PHE A 59 -16.80 -0.70 -11.13
CA PHE A 59 -16.34 0.14 -10.02
C PHE A 59 -17.08 -0.24 -8.75
N ARG A 60 -16.34 -0.29 -7.64
CA ARG A 60 -16.88 -0.55 -6.32
C ARG A 60 -16.26 0.40 -5.32
N SER A 61 -17.07 1.28 -4.71
CA SER A 61 -16.64 2.18 -3.63
C SER A 61 -16.98 1.59 -2.26
N TYR A 62 -16.01 1.64 -1.34
CA TYR A 62 -16.16 1.17 0.04
C TYR A 62 -15.13 1.85 0.95
N VAL A 63 -15.23 1.58 2.24
CA VAL A 63 -14.28 2.07 3.25
C VAL A 63 -13.62 0.87 3.92
N ILE A 64 -12.34 0.97 4.17
CA ILE A 64 -11.58 -0.01 4.95
C ILE A 64 -10.98 0.67 6.19
N GLU A 65 -10.79 -0.13 7.23
CA GLU A 65 -10.20 0.29 8.50
C GLU A 65 -9.14 -0.73 8.94
N PRO A 66 -8.07 -0.32 9.65
CA PRO A 66 -7.02 -1.22 10.13
C PRO A 66 -7.53 -2.41 10.93
N GLU A 67 -8.58 -2.20 11.73
CA GLU A 67 -9.18 -3.22 12.60
C GLU A 67 -9.77 -4.41 11.83
N GLN A 68 -10.19 -4.21 10.57
CA GLN A 68 -10.68 -5.29 9.70
C GLN A 68 -9.59 -6.30 9.35
N PHE A 69 -8.32 -5.91 9.52
CA PHE A 69 -7.13 -6.72 9.24
C PHE A 69 -6.40 -7.18 10.50
N GLY A 70 -7.01 -6.94 11.69
CA GLY A 70 -6.43 -7.34 12.97
C GLY A 70 -5.40 -6.36 13.53
N PHE A 71 -5.32 -5.15 12.99
CA PHE A 71 -4.44 -4.09 13.47
C PHE A 71 -5.21 -3.10 14.36
N GLU A 72 -4.51 -2.47 15.29
CA GLU A 72 -5.05 -1.36 16.07
C GLU A 72 -4.70 -0.03 15.38
N LYS A 73 -5.65 0.92 15.36
CA LYS A 73 -5.34 2.28 14.89
C LYS A 73 -4.25 2.89 15.74
N CYS A 74 -3.29 3.52 15.09
CA CYS A 74 -2.21 4.24 15.75
C CYS A 74 -2.42 5.76 15.68
N ASP A 75 -1.67 6.50 16.49
CA ASP A 75 -1.52 7.94 16.29
C ASP A 75 -0.74 8.19 14.99
N LYS A 76 -1.17 9.16 14.18
CA LYS A 76 -0.49 9.58 12.95
C LYS A 76 0.99 9.94 13.21
N ALA A 77 1.32 10.48 14.38
CA ALA A 77 2.69 10.78 14.78
C ALA A 77 3.60 9.55 14.79
N ALA A 78 3.07 8.34 15.03
CA ALA A 78 3.84 7.10 15.00
C ALA A 78 4.36 6.74 13.61
N LEU A 79 3.74 7.28 12.55
CA LEU A 79 4.08 7.02 11.15
C LEU A 79 5.08 8.03 10.58
N VAL A 80 5.30 9.15 11.30
CA VAL A 80 6.18 10.22 10.82
C VAL A 80 7.62 9.72 10.71
N GLY A 81 8.22 9.96 9.56
CA GLY A 81 9.64 9.71 9.31
C GLY A 81 10.54 10.86 9.77
N GLY A 82 11.75 10.88 9.23
CA GLY A 82 12.77 11.91 9.50
C GLY A 82 13.54 12.29 8.24
N SER A 83 14.83 12.51 8.38
CA SER A 83 15.75 12.72 7.27
C SER A 83 15.80 11.49 6.33
N PRO A 84 16.30 11.63 5.09
CA PRO A 84 16.47 10.49 4.19
C PRO A 84 17.26 9.33 4.79
N VAL A 85 18.28 9.61 5.58
CA VAL A 85 19.10 8.58 6.26
C VAL A 85 18.28 7.86 7.32
N GLU A 86 17.51 8.59 8.13
CA GLU A 86 16.62 7.98 9.12
C GLU A 86 15.52 7.15 8.47
N ASN A 87 14.92 7.63 7.37
CA ASN A 87 13.90 6.89 6.63
C ASN A 87 14.46 5.61 6.00
N ALA A 88 15.67 5.65 5.46
CA ALA A 88 16.35 4.46 4.96
C ALA A 88 16.59 3.43 6.08
N ALA A 89 16.98 3.88 7.27
CA ALA A 89 17.14 3.02 8.43
C ALA A 89 15.81 2.42 8.91
N ILE A 90 14.73 3.22 8.92
CA ILE A 90 13.36 2.75 9.24
C ILE A 90 12.94 1.65 8.25
N THR A 91 13.08 1.90 6.94
CA THR A 91 12.74 0.94 5.90
C THR A 91 13.49 -0.38 6.11
N ARG A 92 14.80 -0.31 6.36
CA ARG A 92 15.62 -1.51 6.59
C ARG A 92 15.13 -2.30 7.80
N ARG A 93 14.90 -1.64 8.96
CA ARG A 93 14.41 -2.32 10.18
C ARG A 93 13.06 -3.00 9.95
N ILE A 94 12.12 -2.35 9.24
CA ILE A 94 10.84 -2.98 8.87
C ILE A 94 11.08 -4.25 8.08
N LEU A 95 11.96 -4.23 7.08
CA LEU A 95 12.27 -5.39 6.23
C LEU A 95 13.09 -6.46 6.96
N GLU A 96 13.74 -6.11 8.07
CA GLU A 96 14.41 -7.03 9.00
C GLU A 96 13.44 -7.62 10.04
N GLY A 97 12.16 -7.23 10.01
CA GLY A 97 11.10 -7.81 10.83
C GLY A 97 10.69 -6.97 12.05
N GLU A 98 11.12 -5.69 12.16
CA GLU A 98 10.64 -4.80 13.23
C GLU A 98 9.11 -4.72 13.21
N GLN A 99 8.48 -4.91 14.38
CA GLN A 99 7.03 -4.87 14.54
C GLN A 99 6.55 -3.44 14.84
N GLY A 100 5.25 -3.20 14.66
CA GLY A 100 4.60 -1.95 15.03
C GLY A 100 3.93 -1.22 13.87
N PRO A 101 3.36 -0.02 14.12
CA PRO A 101 2.46 0.67 13.18
C PRO A 101 3.06 0.95 11.81
N ARG A 102 4.37 1.23 11.72
CA ARG A 102 5.04 1.46 10.44
C ARG A 102 5.08 0.20 9.57
N ARG A 103 5.35 -0.96 10.19
CA ARG A 103 5.29 -2.25 9.50
C ARG A 103 3.85 -2.53 9.03
N GLU A 104 2.86 -2.31 9.91
CA GLU A 104 1.46 -2.55 9.61
C GLU A 104 0.97 -1.67 8.45
N ALA A 105 1.39 -0.39 8.39
CA ALA A 105 1.15 0.48 7.24
C ALA A 105 1.74 -0.11 5.95
N VAL A 106 2.98 -0.61 5.98
CA VAL A 106 3.61 -1.28 4.84
C VAL A 106 2.83 -2.52 4.43
N LEU A 107 2.38 -3.35 5.40
CA LEU A 107 1.60 -4.56 5.11
C LEU A 107 0.28 -4.24 4.42
N LEU A 108 -0.48 -3.23 4.87
CA LEU A 108 -1.75 -2.83 4.27
C LEU A 108 -1.57 -2.32 2.83
N ASN A 109 -0.59 -1.45 2.60
CA ASN A 109 -0.35 -0.89 1.27
C ASN A 109 0.23 -1.95 0.31
N ALA A 110 1.11 -2.83 0.78
CA ALA A 110 1.57 -3.99 0.01
C ALA A 110 0.43 -4.97 -0.30
N ALA A 111 -0.50 -5.18 0.64
CA ALA A 111 -1.68 -6.03 0.43
C ALA A 111 -2.56 -5.50 -0.71
N ALA A 112 -2.78 -4.18 -0.79
CA ALA A 112 -3.51 -3.57 -1.89
C ALA A 112 -2.84 -3.84 -3.24
N ALA A 113 -1.51 -3.73 -3.32
CA ALA A 113 -0.74 -4.03 -4.52
C ALA A 113 -0.82 -5.52 -4.90
N LEU A 114 -0.70 -6.43 -3.93
CA LEU A 114 -0.79 -7.88 -4.14
C LEU A 114 -2.20 -8.30 -4.59
N TYR A 115 -3.23 -7.76 -3.97
CA TYR A 115 -4.63 -7.99 -4.34
C TYR A 115 -4.92 -7.47 -5.75
N THR A 116 -4.54 -6.23 -6.04
CA THR A 116 -4.70 -5.60 -7.36
C THR A 116 -3.99 -6.40 -8.46
N ALA A 117 -2.81 -6.95 -8.15
CA ALA A 117 -2.04 -7.81 -9.04
C ALA A 117 -2.59 -9.25 -9.15
N GLY A 118 -3.70 -9.58 -8.50
CA GLY A 118 -4.31 -10.92 -8.52
C GLY A 118 -3.46 -12.00 -7.84
N LYS A 119 -2.55 -11.62 -6.94
CA LYS A 119 -1.72 -12.57 -6.18
C LYS A 119 -2.46 -13.15 -4.97
N THR A 120 -3.53 -12.49 -4.55
CA THR A 120 -4.40 -12.92 -3.46
C THR A 120 -5.86 -12.65 -3.83
N ALA A 121 -6.80 -13.41 -3.28
CA ALA A 121 -8.22 -13.25 -3.54
C ALA A 121 -8.86 -12.15 -2.67
N THR A 122 -8.21 -11.79 -1.55
CA THR A 122 -8.68 -10.77 -0.60
C THR A 122 -7.53 -9.90 -0.11
N LEU A 123 -7.85 -8.70 0.39
CA LEU A 123 -6.87 -7.83 1.06
C LEU A 123 -6.28 -8.50 2.31
N ALA A 124 -7.09 -9.25 3.08
CA ALA A 124 -6.60 -9.96 4.26
C ALA A 124 -5.56 -11.03 3.93
N GLU A 125 -5.76 -11.78 2.85
CA GLU A 125 -4.72 -12.69 2.32
C GLU A 125 -3.49 -11.92 1.85
N GLY A 126 -3.69 -10.73 1.28
CA GLY A 126 -2.61 -9.83 0.89
C GLY A 126 -1.74 -9.40 2.07
N VAL A 127 -2.36 -9.03 3.19
CA VAL A 127 -1.65 -8.69 4.44
C VAL A 127 -0.79 -9.87 4.91
N LYS A 128 -1.36 -11.09 4.92
CA LYS A 128 -0.61 -12.29 5.31
C LYS A 128 0.57 -12.56 4.37
N LEU A 129 0.35 -12.49 3.06
CA LEU A 129 1.41 -12.72 2.07
C LEU A 129 2.52 -11.66 2.17
N ALA A 130 2.16 -10.39 2.44
CA ALA A 130 3.13 -9.32 2.67
C ALA A 130 3.96 -9.59 3.93
N ALA A 131 3.33 -10.01 5.03
CA ALA A 131 4.02 -10.39 6.26
C ALA A 131 4.99 -11.55 6.03
N ASP A 132 4.52 -12.64 5.41
CA ASP A 132 5.35 -13.81 5.08
C ASP A 132 6.55 -13.43 4.18
N THR A 133 6.36 -12.44 3.27
CA THR A 133 7.42 -11.96 2.38
C THR A 133 8.50 -11.20 3.14
N ILE A 134 8.13 -10.38 4.12
CA ILE A 134 9.08 -9.68 4.99
C ILE A 134 9.78 -10.69 5.91
N ASP A 135 9.01 -11.53 6.62
CA ASP A 135 9.53 -12.44 7.64
C ASP A 135 10.43 -13.54 7.07
N SER A 136 10.25 -13.91 5.79
CA SER A 136 11.16 -14.79 5.08
C SER A 136 12.45 -14.12 4.57
N GLY A 137 12.63 -12.82 4.76
CA GLY A 137 13.77 -12.04 4.27
C GLY A 137 13.77 -11.72 2.77
N LYS A 138 12.76 -12.18 2.02
CA LYS A 138 12.68 -11.97 0.56
C LYS A 138 12.57 -10.50 0.19
N ALA A 139 11.83 -9.71 0.99
CA ALA A 139 11.68 -8.27 0.76
C ALA A 139 13.02 -7.53 0.99
N LEU A 140 13.75 -7.88 2.06
CA LEU A 140 15.08 -7.33 2.33
C LEU A 140 16.09 -7.71 1.24
N GLN A 141 16.07 -8.96 0.78
CA GLN A 141 16.92 -9.38 -0.34
C GLN A 141 16.63 -8.56 -1.60
N LYS A 142 15.35 -8.31 -1.91
CA LYS A 142 14.97 -7.48 -3.06
C LYS A 142 15.45 -6.04 -2.94
N LEU A 143 15.43 -5.45 -1.74
CA LEU A 143 16.01 -4.13 -1.50
C LEU A 143 17.53 -4.14 -1.77
N ASN A 144 18.26 -5.15 -1.29
CA ASN A 144 19.69 -5.26 -1.51
C ASN A 144 20.02 -5.45 -2.99
N ASP A 145 19.27 -6.29 -3.72
CA ASP A 145 19.39 -6.44 -5.17
C ASP A 145 19.19 -5.10 -5.89
N PHE A 146 18.13 -4.35 -5.51
CA PHE A 146 17.83 -3.06 -6.10
C PHE A 146 18.95 -2.04 -5.86
N ILE A 147 19.50 -1.99 -4.64
CA ILE A 147 20.66 -1.14 -4.31
C ILE A 147 21.87 -1.52 -5.18
N CYS A 148 22.16 -2.82 -5.32
CA CYS A 148 23.26 -3.30 -6.16
C CYS A 148 23.10 -2.81 -7.60
N TYR A 149 21.98 -3.15 -8.25
CA TYR A 149 21.72 -2.78 -9.65
C TYR A 149 21.69 -1.26 -9.89
N SER A 150 21.19 -0.48 -8.94
CA SER A 150 21.11 0.99 -9.08
C SER A 150 22.48 1.68 -8.98
N ASN A 151 23.51 1.00 -8.45
CA ASN A 151 24.89 1.50 -8.37
C ASN A 151 25.81 0.97 -9.49
N GLU A 152 25.31 0.06 -10.34
CA GLU A 152 26.04 -0.47 -11.50
C GLU A 152 25.87 0.39 -12.77
N ILE A 153 25.00 1.44 -12.71
CA ILE A 153 24.70 2.39 -13.77
C ILE A 153 25.45 3.70 -13.49
#